data_b115608e770d5944db4dd8d2e17db24c
#
_entry.id   b115608e770d5944db4dd8d2e17db24c
#
_cell.length_a   1.000
_cell.length_b   1.000
_cell.length_c   1.000
_cell.angle_alpha   90.00
_cell.angle_beta   90.00
_cell.angle_gamma   90.00
#
_symmetry.space_group_name_H-M   'P 1'
#
loop_
_entity.id
_entity.type
_entity.pdbx_description
1 polymer ?
#
loop_
_entity_poly.entity_id
_entity_poly.type
_entity_poly.pdbx_seq_one_letter_code
_entity_poly.pdbx_strand_id
1 'polypeptide(L)'
;DLPVDVRFMLPSCVPATPMDESGANLDYRAIDSFYDHPRVQGLAEMMNSYGVIHSDPDVVSKIVASQAHHKKIDGHAPDLVGNDLNAYVAAGVYSDHECHDLNDAIAKLQRGQFIMIREGTAARNLEALAPLLCDKYVERCMFCTDDKHPSDLLEKGHIDYIVKKAISLGVAPITAIKAACHNAARYFLLNNRGAIAPGYL
;
A
#
# COMPACT_ATOMS: atom_id res chain seq x y z
N ASP A 1 -17.24 3.38 20.34
CA ASP A 1 -17.31 2.29 19.34
C ASP A 1 -17.57 2.91 17.98
N LEU A 2 -16.71 2.57 17.01
CA LEU A 2 -16.89 2.97 15.61
C LEU A 2 -17.58 1.83 14.84
N PRO A 3 -18.42 2.15 13.84
CA PRO A 3 -19.08 1.13 13.02
C PRO A 3 -18.11 0.46 12.00
N VAL A 4 -16.83 0.82 12.05
CA VAL A 4 -15.77 0.33 11.18
C VAL A 4 -14.58 -0.18 11.98
N ASP A 5 -13.88 -1.19 11.46
CA ASP A 5 -12.62 -1.68 12.02
C ASP A 5 -11.46 -0.85 11.45
N VAL A 6 -10.89 0.01 12.28
CA VAL A 6 -9.75 0.86 11.92
C VAL A 6 -8.46 0.16 12.32
N ARG A 7 -7.52 0.04 11.39
CA ARG A 7 -6.20 -0.53 11.58
C ARG A 7 -5.14 0.47 11.15
N PHE A 8 -3.94 0.32 11.68
CA PHE A 8 -2.87 1.29 11.51
C PHE A 8 -1.62 0.64 10.93
N MET A 9 -0.93 1.39 10.10
CA MET A 9 0.46 1.14 9.73
C MET A 9 1.33 2.14 10.50
N LEU A 10 2.47 1.68 11.03
CA LEU A 10 3.40 2.56 11.75
C LEU A 10 4.21 3.40 10.76
N PRO A 11 4.48 4.67 11.04
CA PRO A 11 5.17 5.55 10.10
C PRO A 11 6.63 5.10 9.88
N SER A 12 7.02 4.98 8.63
CA SER A 12 8.37 4.59 8.23
C SER A 12 9.36 5.75 8.25
N CYS A 13 8.88 6.96 7.92
CA CYS A 13 9.70 8.14 7.67
C CYS A 13 9.13 9.36 8.37
N VAL A 14 9.63 9.69 9.56
CA VAL A 14 9.35 10.92 10.29
C VAL A 14 10.67 11.45 10.89
N PRO A 15 11.22 12.51 10.32
CA PRO A 15 10.82 13.24 9.10
C PRO A 15 10.83 12.38 7.84
N ALA A 16 10.21 12.86 6.76
CA ALA A 16 10.15 12.16 5.47
C ALA A 16 11.54 11.95 4.88
N THR A 17 12.41 12.95 4.97
CA THR A 17 13.83 12.86 4.61
C THR A 17 14.71 13.49 5.70
N PRO A 18 16.03 13.19 5.74
CA PRO A 18 16.95 13.82 6.68
C PRO A 18 17.09 15.36 6.50
N MET A 19 16.60 15.91 5.40
CA MET A 19 16.63 17.34 5.10
C MET A 19 15.36 18.08 5.54
N ASP A 20 14.33 17.33 5.94
CA ASP A 20 13.05 17.91 6.34
C ASP A 20 13.04 18.20 7.85
N GLU A 21 12.34 19.28 8.21
CA GLU A 21 12.01 19.56 9.61
C GLU A 21 10.66 18.90 9.96
N SER A 22 10.58 18.32 11.15
CA SER A 22 9.32 17.79 11.67
C SER A 22 9.22 17.99 13.19
N GLY A 23 8.00 17.87 13.73
CA GLY A 23 7.75 17.97 15.17
C GLY A 23 8.30 16.80 15.99
N ALA A 24 8.77 15.73 15.34
CA ALA A 24 9.35 14.56 15.98
C ALA A 24 10.35 13.88 15.05
N ASN A 25 11.24 13.05 15.65
CA ASN A 25 12.02 12.07 14.92
C ASN A 25 11.65 10.69 15.47
N LEU A 26 11.11 9.83 14.61
CA LEU A 26 10.68 8.47 14.96
C LEU A 26 11.67 7.46 14.39
N ASP A 27 12.66 7.09 15.20
CA ASP A 27 13.59 5.99 14.90
C ASP A 27 12.89 4.61 15.08
N TYR A 28 13.60 3.52 14.77
CA TYR A 28 13.03 2.19 14.91
C TYR A 28 12.62 1.86 16.37
N ARG A 29 13.30 2.40 17.39
CA ARG A 29 12.98 2.15 18.81
C ARG A 29 11.67 2.82 19.20
N ALA A 30 11.42 4.00 18.64
CA ALA A 30 10.18 4.74 18.90
C ALA A 30 8.95 3.98 18.38
N ILE A 31 9.07 3.26 17.26
CA ILE A 31 7.96 2.54 16.65
C ILE A 31 7.86 1.07 17.06
N ASP A 32 8.95 0.42 17.42
CA ASP A 32 9.04 -1.02 17.68
C ASP A 32 8.04 -1.49 18.75
N SER A 33 7.89 -0.75 19.84
CA SER A 33 6.97 -1.09 20.92
C SER A 33 5.48 -1.10 20.52
N PHE A 34 5.12 -0.50 19.39
CA PHE A 34 3.73 -0.46 18.92
C PHE A 34 3.34 -1.69 18.09
N TYR A 35 4.29 -2.52 17.64
CA TYR A 35 3.97 -3.70 16.84
C TYR A 35 3.13 -4.74 17.58
N ASP A 36 3.19 -4.78 18.91
CA ASP A 36 2.36 -5.68 19.72
C ASP A 36 0.90 -5.25 19.81
N HIS A 37 0.57 -4.02 19.39
CA HIS A 37 -0.79 -3.54 19.41
C HIS A 37 -1.64 -4.28 18.36
N PRO A 38 -2.81 -4.85 18.73
CA PRO A 38 -3.59 -5.75 17.85
C PRO A 38 -4.15 -5.07 16.58
N ARG A 39 -4.20 -3.75 16.56
CA ARG A 39 -4.64 -2.98 15.39
C ARG A 39 -3.49 -2.52 14.49
N VAL A 40 -2.24 -2.79 14.84
CA VAL A 40 -1.08 -2.48 14.00
C VAL A 40 -0.85 -3.60 13.01
N GLN A 41 -0.88 -3.25 11.71
CA GLN A 41 -0.75 -4.20 10.60
C GLN A 41 0.66 -4.25 10.02
N GLY A 42 1.44 -3.17 10.13
CA GLY A 42 2.76 -3.12 9.54
C GLY A 42 3.46 -1.78 9.62
N LEU A 43 4.50 -1.66 8.82
CA LEU A 43 5.23 -0.42 8.55
C LEU A 43 4.58 0.25 7.32
N ALA A 44 4.23 1.52 7.46
CA ALA A 44 3.67 2.32 6.38
C ALA A 44 4.70 2.55 5.26
N GLU A 45 4.25 3.13 4.20
CA GLU A 45 5.01 3.39 2.98
C GLU A 45 6.48 3.76 3.24
N MET A 46 7.39 2.94 2.74
CA MET A 46 8.82 3.19 2.88
C MET A 46 9.28 4.20 1.84
N MET A 47 9.11 5.50 2.13
CA MET A 47 9.46 6.59 1.24
C MET A 47 10.96 6.76 1.03
N ASN A 48 11.78 6.38 2.02
CA ASN A 48 13.24 6.50 1.92
C ASN A 48 13.85 5.33 1.12
N SER A 49 13.55 5.25 -0.18
CA SER A 49 14.11 4.24 -1.07
C SER A 49 15.63 4.32 -1.16
N TYR A 50 16.20 5.53 -1.13
CA TYR A 50 17.65 5.73 -1.09
C TYR A 50 18.28 5.06 0.14
N GLY A 51 17.70 5.26 1.32
CA GLY A 51 18.17 4.63 2.55
C GLY A 51 18.05 3.11 2.51
N VAL A 52 17.03 2.55 1.87
CA VAL A 52 16.91 1.10 1.66
C VAL A 52 18.04 0.59 0.78
N ILE A 53 18.26 1.23 -0.38
CA ILE A 53 19.25 0.81 -1.38
C ILE A 53 20.68 0.91 -0.85
N HIS A 54 20.96 1.95 -0.08
CA HIS A 54 22.29 2.22 0.48
C HIS A 54 22.47 1.72 1.93
N SER A 55 21.51 0.95 2.43
CA SER A 55 21.58 0.31 3.75
C SER A 55 21.73 1.30 4.90
N ASP A 56 20.96 2.40 4.88
CA ASP A 56 20.89 3.33 6.01
C ASP A 56 20.53 2.58 7.30
N PRO A 57 21.30 2.73 8.40
CA PRO A 57 21.12 1.91 9.60
C PRO A 57 19.76 2.04 10.26
N ASP A 58 19.13 3.24 10.28
CA ASP A 58 17.81 3.43 10.87
C ASP A 58 16.73 2.83 9.98
N VAL A 59 16.82 3.04 8.66
CA VAL A 59 15.88 2.47 7.67
C VAL A 59 15.92 0.94 7.73
N VAL A 60 17.11 0.33 7.72
CA VAL A 60 17.28 -1.12 7.82
C VAL A 60 16.74 -1.63 9.15
N SER A 61 16.99 -0.92 10.27
CA SER A 61 16.48 -1.31 11.58
C SER A 61 14.96 -1.32 11.64
N LYS A 62 14.26 -0.35 11.02
CA LYS A 62 12.79 -0.33 10.90
C LYS A 62 12.26 -1.51 10.10
N ILE A 63 12.92 -1.83 8.98
CA ILE A 63 12.57 -2.99 8.15
C ILE A 63 12.72 -4.29 8.93
N VAL A 64 13.88 -4.49 9.58
CA VAL A 64 14.17 -5.68 10.37
C VAL A 64 13.20 -5.82 11.55
N ALA A 65 12.89 -4.74 12.26
CA ALA A 65 11.90 -4.73 13.34
C ALA A 65 10.52 -5.18 12.81
N SER A 66 10.05 -4.62 11.70
CA SER A 66 8.78 -5.03 11.10
C SER A 66 8.77 -6.52 10.72
N GLN A 67 9.86 -7.03 10.15
CA GLN A 67 10.00 -8.44 9.79
C GLN A 67 10.02 -9.35 11.03
N ALA A 68 10.71 -8.95 12.10
CA ALA A 68 10.77 -9.69 13.36
C ALA A 68 9.38 -9.86 14.00
N HIS A 69 8.52 -8.87 13.84
CA HIS A 69 7.11 -8.92 14.27
C HIS A 69 6.17 -9.55 13.22
N HIS A 70 6.69 -10.13 12.14
CA HIS A 70 5.90 -10.72 11.06
C HIS A 70 4.87 -9.76 10.43
N LYS A 71 5.22 -8.48 10.32
CA LYS A 71 4.34 -7.42 9.81
C LYS A 71 4.68 -7.07 8.36
N LYS A 72 3.70 -6.53 7.66
CA LYS A 72 3.87 -6.02 6.29
C LYS A 72 4.69 -4.74 6.27
N ILE A 73 5.35 -4.51 5.15
CA ILE A 73 6.05 -3.25 4.86
C ILE A 73 5.48 -2.74 3.55
N ASP A 74 4.78 -1.61 3.62
CA ASP A 74 4.25 -0.96 2.43
C ASP A 74 5.34 -0.12 1.76
N GLY A 75 5.22 0.05 0.46
CA GLY A 75 6.19 0.75 -0.35
C GLY A 75 5.70 2.07 -0.90
N HIS A 76 6.68 2.87 -1.30
CA HIS A 76 6.56 4.13 -1.99
C HIS A 76 7.82 4.28 -2.87
N ALA A 77 7.70 3.92 -4.14
CA ALA A 77 8.85 3.76 -5.02
C ALA A 77 8.60 4.38 -6.42
N PRO A 78 8.32 5.70 -6.50
CA PRO A 78 8.15 6.35 -7.78
C PRO A 78 9.43 6.21 -8.62
N ASP A 79 9.28 5.85 -9.89
CA ASP A 79 10.35 5.76 -10.89
C ASP A 79 11.54 4.84 -10.54
N LEU A 80 11.38 3.98 -9.52
CA LEU A 80 12.43 3.06 -9.12
C LEU A 80 12.51 1.88 -10.09
N VAL A 81 13.66 1.68 -10.73
CA VAL A 81 13.85 0.70 -11.79
C VAL A 81 15.14 -0.12 -11.60
N GLY A 82 15.28 -1.17 -12.40
CA GLY A 82 16.54 -1.93 -12.51
C GLY A 82 17.00 -2.54 -11.18
N ASN A 83 18.28 -2.38 -10.87
CA ASN A 83 18.91 -2.93 -9.67
C ASN A 83 18.43 -2.24 -8.38
N ASP A 84 18.10 -0.97 -8.44
CA ASP A 84 17.60 -0.22 -7.30
C ASP A 84 16.22 -0.74 -6.88
N LEU A 85 15.35 -1.02 -7.86
CA LEU A 85 14.07 -1.69 -7.58
C LEU A 85 14.30 -3.11 -7.02
N ASN A 86 15.28 -3.86 -7.55
CA ASN A 86 15.60 -5.19 -7.01
C ASN A 86 16.05 -5.11 -5.55
N ALA A 87 16.91 -4.16 -5.19
CA ALA A 87 17.37 -3.95 -3.82
C ALA A 87 16.20 -3.58 -2.88
N TYR A 88 15.34 -2.67 -3.32
CA TYR A 88 14.17 -2.24 -2.57
C TYR A 88 13.19 -3.39 -2.29
N VAL A 89 12.89 -4.19 -3.30
CA VAL A 89 12.01 -5.37 -3.15
C VAL A 89 12.69 -6.46 -2.30
N ALA A 90 13.99 -6.70 -2.48
CA ALA A 90 14.75 -7.69 -1.71
C ALA A 90 14.81 -7.36 -0.21
N ALA A 91 14.73 -6.08 0.15
CA ALA A 91 14.59 -5.65 1.55
C ALA A 91 13.25 -6.05 2.20
N GLY A 92 12.29 -6.55 1.42
CA GLY A 92 10.99 -7.03 1.91
C GLY A 92 9.87 -5.99 1.84
N VAL A 93 9.98 -5.00 0.96
CA VAL A 93 8.90 -4.05 0.69
C VAL A 93 7.90 -4.70 -0.26
N TYR A 94 6.66 -4.89 0.21
CA TYR A 94 5.68 -5.76 -0.42
C TYR A 94 4.76 -5.08 -1.44
N SER A 95 4.67 -3.75 -1.47
CA SER A 95 3.72 -3.03 -2.32
C SER A 95 4.32 -1.75 -2.91
N ASP A 96 3.61 -1.17 -3.86
CA ASP A 96 3.80 0.19 -4.31
C ASP A 96 2.46 0.81 -4.73
N HIS A 97 2.31 2.11 -4.55
CA HIS A 97 1.13 2.89 -4.96
C HIS A 97 1.48 4.08 -5.86
N GLU A 98 2.77 4.24 -6.16
CA GLU A 98 3.29 5.38 -6.91
C GLU A 98 3.38 5.15 -8.43
N CYS A 99 3.07 3.94 -8.91
CA CYS A 99 3.07 3.65 -10.34
C CYS A 99 2.16 4.60 -11.11
N HIS A 100 2.68 5.25 -12.13
CA HIS A 100 1.91 6.13 -13.01
C HIS A 100 1.69 5.58 -14.42
N ASP A 101 2.38 4.50 -14.80
CA ASP A 101 2.20 3.79 -16.06
C ASP A 101 2.27 2.27 -15.91
N LEU A 102 1.86 1.56 -16.98
CA LEU A 102 1.79 0.11 -17.00
C LEU A 102 3.16 -0.56 -16.94
N ASN A 103 4.20 0.02 -17.54
CA ASN A 103 5.52 -0.61 -17.61
C ASN A 103 6.16 -0.63 -16.21
N ASP A 104 6.07 0.48 -15.50
CA ASP A 104 6.53 0.58 -14.11
C ASP A 104 5.77 -0.42 -13.22
N ALA A 105 4.45 -0.44 -13.30
CA ALA A 105 3.63 -1.36 -12.51
C ALA A 105 3.90 -2.83 -12.83
N ILE A 106 4.05 -3.20 -14.11
CA ILE A 106 4.38 -4.57 -14.52
C ILE A 106 5.78 -4.97 -14.04
N ALA A 107 6.76 -4.06 -14.09
CA ALA A 107 8.11 -4.33 -13.60
C ALA A 107 8.12 -4.67 -12.09
N LYS A 108 7.30 -3.98 -11.30
CA LYS A 108 7.11 -4.24 -9.87
C LYS A 108 6.34 -5.53 -9.60
N LEU A 109 5.25 -5.78 -10.35
CA LEU A 109 4.49 -7.05 -10.28
C LEU A 109 5.37 -8.27 -10.60
N GLN A 110 6.25 -8.17 -11.61
CA GLN A 110 7.19 -9.24 -11.98
C GLN A 110 8.20 -9.55 -10.86
N ARG A 111 8.46 -8.60 -9.98
CA ARG A 111 9.32 -8.77 -8.79
C ARG A 111 8.54 -9.19 -7.53
N GLY A 112 7.24 -9.42 -7.67
CA GLY A 112 6.40 -9.92 -6.59
C GLY A 112 5.75 -8.87 -5.72
N GLN A 113 5.86 -7.58 -6.03
CA GLN A 113 5.11 -6.55 -5.31
C GLN A 113 3.62 -6.59 -5.64
N PHE A 114 2.81 -6.06 -4.72
CA PHE A 114 1.43 -5.70 -4.96
C PHE A 114 1.35 -4.25 -5.47
N ILE A 115 0.42 -3.98 -6.36
CA ILE A 115 0.12 -2.62 -6.83
C ILE A 115 -1.16 -2.13 -6.20
N MET A 116 -1.06 -1.05 -5.46
CA MET A 116 -2.21 -0.32 -4.92
C MET A 116 -2.57 0.78 -5.91
N ILE A 117 -3.64 0.55 -6.66
CA ILE A 117 -4.14 1.50 -7.67
C ILE A 117 -4.91 2.59 -6.94
N ARG A 118 -4.44 3.82 -7.02
CA ARG A 118 -5.00 4.93 -6.24
C ARG A 118 -5.93 5.84 -7.05
N GLU A 119 -6.92 6.36 -6.33
CA GLU A 119 -7.82 7.39 -6.80
C GLU A 119 -8.10 8.36 -5.65
N GLY A 120 -7.09 9.17 -5.34
CA GLY A 120 -7.11 10.21 -4.33
C GLY A 120 -7.73 11.51 -4.82
N THR A 121 -7.40 12.61 -4.17
CA THR A 121 -7.76 13.95 -4.60
C THR A 121 -6.79 14.49 -5.63
N ALA A 122 -5.49 14.50 -5.34
CA ALA A 122 -4.42 14.92 -6.24
C ALA A 122 -3.85 13.72 -7.02
N ALA A 123 -3.46 12.67 -6.32
CA ALA A 123 -2.84 11.51 -6.92
C ALA A 123 -3.87 10.50 -7.45
N ARG A 124 -3.89 10.31 -8.79
CA ARG A 124 -4.87 9.47 -9.49
C ARG A 124 -4.18 8.69 -10.59
N ASN A 125 -4.15 7.37 -10.47
CA ASN A 125 -3.55 6.52 -11.48
C ASN A 125 -4.49 5.41 -11.99
N LEU A 126 -5.75 5.39 -11.55
CA LEU A 126 -6.71 4.35 -11.92
C LEU A 126 -6.87 4.21 -13.44
N GLU A 127 -6.99 5.31 -14.19
CA GLU A 127 -7.18 5.25 -15.65
C GLU A 127 -5.97 4.63 -16.35
N ALA A 128 -4.77 5.02 -15.96
CA ALA A 128 -3.54 4.47 -16.52
C ALA A 128 -3.34 2.99 -16.17
N LEU A 129 -3.74 2.57 -14.97
CA LEU A 129 -3.50 1.23 -14.44
C LEU A 129 -4.71 0.28 -14.54
N ALA A 130 -5.88 0.74 -14.98
CA ALA A 130 -7.07 -0.10 -15.19
C ALA A 130 -6.78 -1.36 -16.02
N PRO A 131 -5.92 -1.36 -17.06
CA PRO A 131 -5.57 -2.56 -17.80
C PRO A 131 -4.90 -3.68 -17.00
N LEU A 132 -4.35 -3.38 -15.80
CA LEU A 132 -3.86 -4.41 -14.87
C LEU A 132 -4.96 -5.24 -14.23
N LEU A 133 -6.20 -4.73 -14.24
CA LEU A 133 -7.36 -5.42 -13.67
C LEU A 133 -7.89 -6.48 -14.65
N CYS A 134 -7.02 -7.39 -15.04
CA CYS A 134 -7.26 -8.54 -15.92
C CYS A 134 -6.75 -9.82 -15.25
N ASP A 135 -7.14 -10.98 -15.74
CA ASP A 135 -6.83 -12.30 -15.15
C ASP A 135 -5.33 -12.49 -14.84
N LYS A 136 -4.46 -11.90 -15.64
CA LYS A 136 -3.01 -12.05 -15.48
C LYS A 136 -2.45 -11.35 -14.24
N TYR A 137 -2.98 -10.19 -13.87
CA TYR A 137 -2.36 -9.33 -12.86
C TYR A 137 -3.25 -9.02 -11.65
N VAL A 138 -4.57 -9.18 -11.79
CA VAL A 138 -5.54 -8.75 -10.77
C VAL A 138 -5.26 -9.32 -9.38
N GLU A 139 -4.68 -10.51 -9.27
CA GLU A 139 -4.40 -11.16 -7.98
C GLU A 139 -3.44 -10.36 -7.08
N ARG A 140 -2.67 -9.45 -7.67
CA ARG A 140 -1.73 -8.58 -6.98
C ARG A 140 -2.06 -7.10 -7.11
N CYS A 141 -3.29 -6.77 -7.51
CA CYS A 141 -3.77 -5.40 -7.60
C CYS A 141 -4.87 -5.17 -6.56
N MET A 142 -4.85 -4.01 -5.92
CA MET A 142 -5.91 -3.57 -5.02
C MET A 142 -6.09 -2.06 -5.13
N PHE A 143 -7.20 -1.53 -4.60
CA PHE A 143 -7.48 -0.10 -4.63
C PHE A 143 -7.06 0.58 -3.32
N CYS A 144 -6.63 1.83 -3.43
CA CYS A 144 -6.42 2.72 -2.30
C CYS A 144 -6.84 4.16 -2.66
N THR A 145 -6.96 5.00 -1.66
CA THR A 145 -7.35 6.41 -1.83
C THR A 145 -6.20 7.37 -1.65
N ASP A 146 -5.16 6.97 -0.91
CA ASP A 146 -4.04 7.82 -0.54
C ASP A 146 -4.54 9.18 0.00
N ASP A 147 -4.23 10.28 -0.65
CA ASP A 147 -4.49 11.68 -0.28
C ASP A 147 -5.95 12.14 -0.39
N LYS A 148 -6.92 11.26 -0.27
CA LYS A 148 -8.34 11.62 -0.47
C LYS A 148 -8.84 12.63 0.55
N HIS A 149 -9.19 13.81 0.08
CA HIS A 149 -9.65 14.91 0.92
C HIS A 149 -11.04 14.63 1.52
N PRO A 150 -11.34 15.09 2.75
CA PRO A 150 -12.65 14.88 3.37
C PRO A 150 -13.84 15.36 2.55
N SER A 151 -13.72 16.49 1.81
CA SER A 151 -14.77 16.96 0.90
C SER A 151 -15.05 15.95 -0.22
N ASP A 152 -14.00 15.37 -0.81
CA ASP A 152 -14.16 14.34 -1.86
C ASP A 152 -14.77 13.05 -1.31
N LEU A 153 -14.48 12.69 -0.04
CA LEU A 153 -15.13 11.55 0.60
C LEU A 153 -16.64 11.76 0.73
N LEU A 154 -17.06 12.97 1.10
CA LEU A 154 -18.48 13.31 1.25
C LEU A 154 -19.21 13.41 -0.10
N GLU A 155 -18.58 14.03 -1.10
CA GLU A 155 -19.23 14.32 -2.39
C GLU A 155 -19.18 13.14 -3.36
N LYS A 156 -18.05 12.41 -3.42
CA LYS A 156 -17.80 11.36 -4.42
C LYS A 156 -17.89 9.95 -3.84
N GLY A 157 -17.53 9.78 -2.57
CA GLY A 157 -17.41 8.48 -1.91
C GLY A 157 -15.94 8.03 -1.74
N HIS A 158 -15.77 6.84 -1.23
CA HIS A 158 -14.48 6.23 -0.88
C HIS A 158 -14.07 5.15 -1.90
N ILE A 159 -13.82 3.93 -1.47
CA ILE A 159 -13.49 2.79 -2.35
C ILE A 159 -14.67 2.43 -3.28
N ASP A 160 -15.91 2.66 -2.86
CA ASP A 160 -17.09 2.47 -3.70
C ASP A 160 -17.06 3.35 -4.97
N TYR A 161 -16.56 4.57 -4.84
CA TYR A 161 -16.33 5.45 -5.99
C TYR A 161 -15.29 4.86 -6.94
N ILE A 162 -14.18 4.31 -6.41
CA ILE A 162 -13.12 3.71 -7.22
C ILE A 162 -13.67 2.49 -7.99
N VAL A 163 -14.47 1.65 -7.33
CA VAL A 163 -15.13 0.50 -7.97
C VAL A 163 -16.03 0.96 -9.12
N LYS A 164 -16.90 1.96 -8.88
CA LYS A 164 -17.79 2.51 -9.92
C LYS A 164 -17.00 3.06 -11.11
N LYS A 165 -15.93 3.83 -10.82
CA LYS A 165 -15.06 4.40 -11.86
C LYS A 165 -14.34 3.30 -12.64
N ALA A 166 -13.79 2.28 -12.00
CA ALA A 166 -13.16 1.15 -12.68
C ALA A 166 -14.11 0.43 -13.62
N ILE A 167 -15.35 0.19 -13.18
CA ILE A 167 -16.39 -0.41 -14.03
C ILE A 167 -16.71 0.48 -15.23
N SER A 168 -16.78 1.80 -15.04
CA SER A 168 -17.03 2.74 -16.16
C SER A 168 -15.88 2.78 -17.17
N LEU A 169 -14.67 2.41 -16.76
CA LEU A 169 -13.51 2.23 -17.63
C LEU A 169 -13.46 0.84 -18.31
N GLY A 170 -14.49 0.02 -18.14
CA GLY A 170 -14.60 -1.29 -18.77
C GLY A 170 -14.08 -2.48 -17.96
N VAL A 171 -13.67 -2.27 -16.72
CA VAL A 171 -13.29 -3.38 -15.82
C VAL A 171 -14.54 -4.17 -15.44
N ALA A 172 -14.46 -5.50 -15.51
CA ALA A 172 -15.57 -6.36 -15.10
C ALA A 172 -15.95 -6.12 -13.64
N PRO A 173 -17.25 -6.00 -13.30
CA PRO A 173 -17.69 -5.65 -11.94
C PRO A 173 -17.11 -6.55 -10.85
N ILE A 174 -17.07 -7.86 -11.09
CA ILE A 174 -16.53 -8.83 -10.12
C ILE A 174 -15.03 -8.65 -9.90
N THR A 175 -14.29 -8.28 -10.94
CA THR A 175 -12.86 -7.97 -10.88
C THR A 175 -12.59 -6.70 -10.06
N ALA A 176 -13.40 -5.65 -10.27
CA ALA A 176 -13.30 -4.42 -9.50
C ALA A 176 -13.60 -4.65 -8.01
N ILE A 177 -14.66 -5.43 -7.70
CA ILE A 177 -15.01 -5.80 -6.32
C ILE A 177 -13.90 -6.66 -5.69
N LYS A 178 -13.32 -7.60 -6.45
CA LYS A 178 -12.20 -8.42 -6.00
C LYS A 178 -10.99 -7.57 -5.60
N ALA A 179 -10.62 -6.61 -6.43
CA ALA A 179 -9.52 -5.67 -6.13
C ALA A 179 -9.81 -4.79 -4.90
N ALA A 180 -11.06 -4.35 -4.73
CA ALA A 180 -11.48 -3.52 -3.60
C ALA A 180 -11.54 -4.28 -2.27
N CYS A 181 -11.97 -5.54 -2.27
CA CYS A 181 -12.32 -6.29 -1.06
C CYS A 181 -11.37 -7.48 -0.81
N HIS A 182 -11.39 -8.47 -1.68
CA HIS A 182 -10.68 -9.73 -1.48
C HIS A 182 -9.16 -9.54 -1.46
N ASN A 183 -8.62 -8.80 -2.42
CA ASN A 183 -7.18 -8.63 -2.54
C ASN A 183 -6.62 -7.78 -1.40
N ALA A 184 -7.32 -6.73 -0.98
CA ALA A 184 -6.96 -5.93 0.19
C ALA A 184 -6.99 -6.79 1.47
N ALA A 185 -8.04 -7.59 1.67
CA ALA A 185 -8.13 -8.49 2.82
C ALA A 185 -6.99 -9.51 2.84
N ARG A 186 -6.65 -10.12 1.69
CA ARG A 186 -5.51 -11.04 1.58
C ARG A 186 -4.18 -10.36 1.88
N TYR A 187 -3.97 -9.17 1.32
CA TYR A 187 -2.73 -8.42 1.54
C TYR A 187 -2.51 -8.13 3.02
N PHE A 188 -3.52 -7.60 3.70
CA PHE A 188 -3.46 -7.27 5.13
C PHE A 188 -3.74 -8.46 6.07
N LEU A 189 -3.81 -9.69 5.56
CA LEU A 189 -4.03 -10.93 6.32
C LEU A 189 -5.32 -10.90 7.17
N LEU A 190 -6.37 -10.30 6.64
CA LEU A 190 -7.70 -10.25 7.26
C LEU A 190 -8.48 -11.52 6.90
N ASN A 191 -8.22 -12.61 7.61
CA ASN A 191 -8.63 -13.96 7.24
C ASN A 191 -10.16 -14.22 7.23
N ASN A 192 -10.95 -13.31 7.80
CA ASN A 192 -12.41 -13.43 7.89
C ASN A 192 -13.16 -12.29 7.20
N ARG A 193 -12.54 -11.67 6.19
CA ARG A 193 -13.09 -10.56 5.41
C ARG A 193 -12.78 -10.71 3.91
N GLY A 194 -13.42 -9.88 3.10
CA GLY A 194 -13.14 -9.79 1.67
C GLY A 194 -13.88 -10.80 0.79
N ALA A 195 -14.79 -11.59 1.37
CA ALA A 195 -15.68 -12.48 0.63
C ALA A 195 -17.03 -12.63 1.35
N ILE A 196 -18.06 -12.98 0.60
CA ILE A 196 -19.37 -13.37 1.15
C ILE A 196 -19.31 -14.89 1.39
N ALA A 197 -18.97 -15.28 2.59
CA ALA A 197 -18.80 -16.70 2.95
C ALA A 197 -19.21 -16.95 4.41
N PRO A 198 -19.61 -18.19 4.77
CA PRO A 198 -19.90 -18.54 6.16
C PRO A 198 -18.70 -18.28 7.08
N GLY A 199 -18.93 -17.61 8.21
CA GLY A 199 -17.89 -17.25 9.19
C GLY A 199 -17.10 -15.96 8.86
N TYR A 200 -17.40 -15.29 7.75
CA TYR A 200 -16.85 -13.98 7.42
C TYR A 200 -17.67 -12.84 8.05
N LEU A 201 -17.02 -11.71 8.31
CA LEU A 201 -17.64 -10.50 8.85
C LEU A 201 -18.09 -9.57 7.74
#